data_6f0461a9aabdf0f342f08255258167d3
#
_entry.id   6f0461a9aabdf0f342f08255258167d3
#
_cell.length_a   1.000
_cell.length_b   1.000
_cell.length_c   1.000
_cell.angle_alpha   90.00
_cell.angle_beta   90.00
_cell.angle_gamma   90.00
#
_symmetry.space_group_name_H-M   'P 1'
#
loop_
_entity.id
_entity.type
_entity.pdbx_description
1 polymer ?
#
loop_
_entity_poly.entity_id
_entity_poly.type
_entity_poly.pdbx_seq_one_letter_code
_entity_poly.pdbx_strand_id
1 'polypeptide(L)'
;IARVNRVFRDKEGGLVVDYVGIASALKQAMNDYTVRDKKNYGDTDVAKVAYPKFLEKLSICQDLFHHYDYSKFMSGTDLERAKTISGAVNFIMGRELEKERDTFLKEALMLHQALSLCSSLVDEPMRFEAAFFESVRVLVIRLTNQGGGQKISLPEMNAQINELLKQSIKSEGVINLFSDMQEEFSLFDPKFLEEISKMKEKNLAIELLKKLIAEQVSIYRRTNVVKSEKFSEIMQRAIHAYLNGMLTNEEVIAEMLKLAKQLAEAHKEGEQLGLTADELAFYDALTKPQAIKDFYENEELIAITKELADTLRRNKTIDWQRKESARAKMRTLIKRLLKKHK
;
A
#
# COMPACT_ATOMS: atom_id res chain seq x y z
N ILE A 1 4.56 -39.50 9.09
CA ILE A 1 3.11 -39.66 8.87
C ILE A 1 2.59 -40.79 9.71
N ALA A 2 3.14 -42.02 9.66
CA ALA A 2 2.69 -43.16 10.47
C ALA A 2 2.66 -42.87 11.98
N ARG A 3 3.49 -41.97 12.51
CA ARG A 3 3.48 -41.52 13.92
C ARG A 3 2.36 -40.53 14.24
N VAL A 4 1.84 -39.79 13.25
CA VAL A 4 0.79 -38.80 13.43
C VAL A 4 -0.59 -39.45 13.31
N ASN A 5 -0.71 -40.48 12.48
CA ASN A 5 -1.97 -41.19 12.22
C ASN A 5 -2.23 -42.31 13.29
N ARG A 6 -2.20 -41.94 14.58
CA ARG A 6 -2.52 -42.89 15.69
C ARG A 6 -3.93 -42.62 16.19
N VAL A 7 -4.68 -43.71 16.31
CA VAL A 7 -5.96 -43.72 17.00
C VAL A 7 -5.72 -43.54 18.50
N PHE A 8 -6.36 -42.56 19.11
CA PHE A 8 -6.30 -42.34 20.56
C PHE A 8 -7.61 -41.74 21.08
N ARG A 9 -8.27 -42.46 21.99
CA ARG A 9 -9.61 -42.14 22.54
C ARG A 9 -10.63 -41.96 21.39
N ASP A 10 -11.28 -40.79 21.30
CA ASP A 10 -12.32 -40.49 20.31
C ASP A 10 -11.75 -40.02 18.94
N LYS A 11 -10.43 -40.07 18.77
CA LYS A 11 -9.75 -39.73 17.48
C LYS A 11 -9.63 -40.97 16.62
N GLU A 12 -10.27 -40.95 15.44
CA GLU A 12 -10.17 -42.02 14.45
C GLU A 12 -8.85 -41.96 13.64
N GLY A 13 -8.11 -40.86 13.69
CA GLY A 13 -6.82 -40.66 12.99
C GLY A 13 -6.20 -39.30 13.22
N GLY A 14 -5.02 -39.06 12.64
CA GLY A 14 -4.32 -37.77 12.64
C GLY A 14 -4.62 -36.98 11.39
N LEU A 15 -4.65 -35.62 11.49
CA LEU A 15 -4.77 -34.73 10.36
C LEU A 15 -3.36 -34.35 9.89
N VAL A 16 -3.08 -34.56 8.59
CA VAL A 16 -1.89 -34.05 7.93
C VAL A 16 -2.30 -32.92 6.98
N VAL A 17 -1.76 -31.73 7.21
CA VAL A 17 -1.98 -30.55 6.36
C VAL A 17 -0.75 -30.35 5.51
N ASP A 18 -0.91 -30.33 4.19
CA ASP A 18 0.16 -30.16 3.21
C ASP A 18 0.17 -28.72 2.68
N TYR A 19 1.16 -27.95 3.12
CA TYR A 19 1.36 -26.56 2.69
C TYR A 19 2.22 -26.42 1.40
N VAL A 20 2.83 -27.51 0.96
CA VAL A 20 3.76 -27.51 -0.18
C VAL A 20 3.13 -28.11 -1.45
N GLY A 21 1.94 -28.71 -1.31
CA GLY A 21 1.23 -29.34 -2.44
C GLY A 21 1.85 -30.64 -2.92
N ILE A 22 2.59 -31.36 -2.06
CA ILE A 22 3.21 -32.66 -2.39
C ILE A 22 2.30 -33.84 -2.03
N ALA A 23 1.05 -33.59 -1.70
CA ALA A 23 0.09 -34.62 -1.23
C ALA A 23 -0.05 -35.78 -2.22
N SER A 24 -0.02 -35.52 -3.52
CA SER A 24 -0.10 -36.57 -4.56
C SER A 24 1.15 -37.47 -4.58
N ALA A 25 2.35 -36.89 -4.52
CA ALA A 25 3.61 -37.64 -4.44
C ALA A 25 3.71 -38.42 -3.12
N LEU A 26 3.22 -37.83 -2.04
CA LEU A 26 3.17 -38.45 -0.72
C LEU A 26 2.18 -39.64 -0.69
N LYS A 27 1.02 -39.47 -1.33
CA LYS A 27 0.02 -40.55 -1.51
C LYS A 27 0.60 -41.71 -2.32
N GLN A 28 1.34 -41.44 -3.37
CA GLN A 28 2.00 -42.45 -4.19
C GLN A 28 3.07 -43.21 -3.40
N ALA A 29 3.93 -42.52 -2.65
CA ALA A 29 4.92 -43.12 -1.77
C ALA A 29 4.30 -43.95 -0.64
N MET A 30 3.12 -43.56 -0.13
CA MET A 30 2.39 -44.29 0.90
C MET A 30 1.67 -45.51 0.34
N ASN A 31 1.20 -45.49 -0.91
CA ASN A 31 0.63 -46.63 -1.60
C ASN A 31 1.64 -47.77 -1.75
N ASP A 32 2.94 -47.44 -1.89
CA ASP A 32 4.02 -48.41 -1.98
C ASP A 32 4.38 -49.03 -0.61
N TYR A 33 3.97 -48.41 0.48
CA TYR A 33 4.33 -48.84 1.84
C TYR A 33 3.28 -49.70 2.55
N THR A 34 1.98 -49.47 2.37
CA THR A 34 0.94 -50.26 3.08
C THR A 34 -0.42 -50.23 2.39
N VAL A 35 -0.94 -51.43 2.08
CA VAL A 35 -2.30 -51.66 1.56
C VAL A 35 -3.39 -51.39 2.62
N ARG A 36 -3.03 -51.36 3.91
CA ARG A 36 -3.96 -51.11 5.03
C ARG A 36 -4.33 -49.66 5.28
N ASP A 37 -3.44 -48.71 4.94
CA ASP A 37 -3.66 -47.28 5.18
C ASP A 37 -4.51 -46.60 4.10
N LYS A 38 -4.84 -47.31 3.00
CA LYS A 38 -5.71 -46.82 1.92
C LYS A 38 -7.11 -46.39 2.35
N LYS A 39 -7.64 -46.96 3.45
CA LYS A 39 -9.01 -46.68 3.92
C LYS A 39 -9.16 -45.35 4.68
N ASN A 40 -8.08 -44.80 5.21
CA ASN A 40 -8.15 -43.60 6.10
C ASN A 40 -7.83 -42.30 5.40
N TYR A 41 -7.39 -42.32 4.16
CA TYR A 41 -7.25 -41.12 3.33
C TYR A 41 -8.50 -41.01 2.47
N GLY A 42 -9.34 -40.02 2.78
CA GLY A 42 -10.54 -39.75 2.01
C GLY A 42 -10.24 -39.74 0.50
N ASP A 43 -11.11 -40.29 -0.30
CA ASP A 43 -10.98 -40.54 -1.75
C ASP A 43 -10.90 -39.26 -2.61
N THR A 44 -10.97 -38.10 -2.00
CA THR A 44 -10.93 -36.80 -2.67
C THR A 44 -9.48 -36.38 -2.87
N ASP A 45 -8.95 -36.59 -4.07
CA ASP A 45 -7.66 -36.02 -4.49
C ASP A 45 -7.82 -34.50 -4.67
N VAL A 46 -7.55 -33.75 -3.60
CA VAL A 46 -7.71 -32.29 -3.56
C VAL A 46 -7.00 -31.62 -4.74
N ALA A 47 -5.83 -32.14 -5.14
CA ALA A 47 -5.08 -31.60 -6.26
C ALA A 47 -5.85 -31.76 -7.58
N LYS A 48 -6.50 -32.90 -7.80
CA LYS A 48 -7.32 -33.13 -9.02
C LYS A 48 -8.58 -32.27 -9.06
N VAL A 49 -9.17 -31.94 -7.90
CA VAL A 49 -10.33 -31.05 -7.83
C VAL A 49 -9.91 -29.59 -8.01
N ALA A 50 -8.75 -29.20 -7.49
CA ALA A 50 -8.24 -27.83 -7.59
C ALA A 50 -7.68 -27.49 -8.99
N TYR A 51 -7.14 -28.49 -9.71
CA TYR A 51 -6.50 -28.25 -11.01
C TYR A 51 -7.42 -27.63 -12.08
N PRO A 52 -8.67 -28.08 -12.29
CA PRO A 52 -9.58 -27.41 -13.23
C PRO A 52 -9.87 -25.95 -12.82
N LYS A 53 -9.96 -25.67 -11.52
CA LYS A 53 -10.12 -24.30 -11.01
C LYS A 53 -8.90 -23.45 -11.26
N PHE A 54 -7.70 -24.01 -11.10
CA PHE A 54 -6.46 -23.34 -11.45
C PHE A 54 -6.46 -22.92 -12.93
N LEU A 55 -6.80 -23.82 -13.85
CA LEU A 55 -6.86 -23.53 -15.28
C LEU A 55 -7.90 -22.46 -15.62
N GLU A 56 -9.09 -22.53 -15.01
CA GLU A 56 -10.13 -21.50 -15.14
C GLU A 56 -9.62 -20.11 -14.73
N LYS A 57 -8.99 -20.02 -13.55
CA LYS A 57 -8.48 -18.75 -13.02
C LYS A 57 -7.29 -18.22 -13.80
N LEU A 58 -6.42 -19.10 -14.27
CA LEU A 58 -5.30 -18.75 -15.15
C LEU A 58 -5.82 -18.12 -16.45
N SER A 59 -6.80 -18.76 -17.12
CA SER A 59 -7.42 -18.24 -18.33
C SER A 59 -8.06 -16.86 -18.12
N ILE A 60 -8.76 -16.65 -17.01
CA ILE A 60 -9.35 -15.34 -16.69
C ILE A 60 -8.26 -14.27 -16.54
N CYS A 61 -7.16 -14.59 -15.86
CA CYS A 61 -6.05 -13.65 -15.72
C CYS A 61 -5.38 -13.35 -17.06
N GLN A 62 -5.22 -14.35 -17.93
CA GLN A 62 -4.71 -14.18 -19.30
C GLN A 62 -5.62 -13.25 -20.12
N ASP A 63 -6.94 -13.45 -20.07
CA ASP A 63 -7.92 -12.62 -20.77
C ASP A 63 -7.87 -11.15 -20.31
N LEU A 64 -7.73 -10.90 -19.00
CA LEU A 64 -7.59 -9.56 -18.46
C LEU A 64 -6.32 -8.83 -18.90
N PHE A 65 -5.28 -9.59 -19.26
CA PHE A 65 -4.00 -9.07 -19.75
C PHE A 65 -3.77 -9.30 -21.26
N HIS A 66 -4.79 -9.64 -22.03
CA HIS A 66 -4.62 -9.96 -23.45
C HIS A 66 -4.05 -8.80 -24.30
N HIS A 67 -4.21 -7.56 -23.85
CA HIS A 67 -3.62 -6.37 -24.49
C HIS A 67 -2.22 -6.01 -23.95
N TYR A 68 -1.67 -6.81 -23.04
CA TYR A 68 -0.36 -6.58 -22.46
C TYR A 68 0.59 -7.74 -22.75
N ASP A 69 1.69 -7.48 -23.45
CA ASP A 69 2.71 -8.48 -23.74
C ASP A 69 3.62 -8.72 -22.53
N TYR A 70 3.48 -9.87 -21.90
CA TYR A 70 4.35 -10.31 -20.79
C TYR A 70 5.29 -11.47 -21.17
N SER A 71 5.51 -11.72 -22.47
CA SER A 71 6.39 -12.78 -22.96
C SER A 71 7.82 -12.70 -22.39
N LYS A 72 8.31 -11.49 -22.15
CA LYS A 72 9.62 -11.26 -21.54
C LYS A 72 9.72 -11.66 -20.07
N PHE A 73 8.62 -11.81 -19.39
CA PHE A 73 8.61 -12.42 -18.05
C PHE A 73 8.95 -13.92 -18.16
N MET A 74 8.45 -14.59 -19.17
CA MET A 74 8.65 -16.02 -19.38
C MET A 74 10.07 -16.37 -19.82
N SER A 75 10.64 -15.61 -20.75
CA SER A 75 11.90 -15.94 -21.45
C SER A 75 13.05 -14.96 -21.22
N GLY A 76 12.79 -13.82 -20.56
CA GLY A 76 13.77 -12.74 -20.40
C GLY A 76 14.72 -12.93 -19.22
N THR A 77 15.67 -12.00 -19.12
CA THR A 77 16.54 -11.83 -17.94
C THR A 77 15.76 -11.34 -16.72
N ASP A 78 16.32 -11.43 -15.54
CA ASP A 78 15.67 -10.98 -14.32
C ASP A 78 15.29 -9.50 -14.38
N LEU A 79 16.12 -8.65 -14.98
CA LEU A 79 15.80 -7.24 -15.20
C LEU A 79 14.61 -7.05 -16.15
N GLU A 80 14.54 -7.83 -17.24
CA GLU A 80 13.40 -7.79 -18.17
C GLU A 80 12.12 -8.27 -17.50
N ARG A 81 12.18 -9.32 -16.69
CA ARG A 81 11.07 -9.80 -15.85
C ARG A 81 10.54 -8.71 -14.93
N ALA A 82 11.45 -8.05 -14.23
CA ALA A 82 11.10 -6.96 -13.32
C ALA A 82 10.44 -5.78 -14.05
N LYS A 83 11.00 -5.36 -15.22
CA LYS A 83 10.40 -4.34 -16.08
C LYS A 83 9.02 -4.76 -16.60
N THR A 84 8.84 -6.02 -16.93
CA THR A 84 7.55 -6.56 -17.37
C THR A 84 6.52 -6.52 -16.26
N ILE A 85 6.88 -6.86 -15.01
CA ILE A 85 5.97 -6.71 -13.86
C ILE A 85 5.60 -5.23 -13.65
N SER A 86 6.57 -4.32 -13.66
CA SER A 86 6.31 -2.88 -13.49
C SER A 86 5.38 -2.33 -14.58
N GLY A 87 5.61 -2.70 -15.83
CA GLY A 87 4.73 -2.35 -16.95
C GLY A 87 3.33 -2.95 -16.82
N ALA A 88 3.20 -4.19 -16.35
CA ALA A 88 1.91 -4.85 -16.09
C ALA A 88 1.12 -4.15 -14.97
N VAL A 89 1.81 -3.74 -13.89
CA VAL A 89 1.20 -2.93 -12.84
C VAL A 89 0.72 -1.59 -13.41
N ASN A 90 1.56 -0.90 -14.19
CA ASN A 90 1.16 0.34 -14.85
C ASN A 90 -0.05 0.14 -15.78
N PHE A 91 -0.12 -0.96 -16.52
CA PHE A 91 -1.24 -1.30 -17.39
C PHE A 91 -2.54 -1.44 -16.60
N ILE A 92 -2.58 -2.32 -15.59
CA ILE A 92 -3.81 -2.62 -14.84
C ILE A 92 -4.24 -1.45 -13.92
N MET A 93 -3.32 -0.54 -13.60
CA MET A 93 -3.60 0.68 -12.82
C MET A 93 -4.18 1.81 -13.68
N GLY A 94 -4.34 1.63 -14.97
CA GLY A 94 -5.01 2.59 -15.83
C GLY A 94 -6.43 2.92 -15.35
N ARG A 95 -6.80 4.21 -15.39
CA ARG A 95 -8.12 4.67 -14.91
C ARG A 95 -9.30 4.00 -15.62
N GLU A 96 -9.09 3.59 -16.86
CA GLU A 96 -10.10 2.93 -17.70
C GLU A 96 -10.33 1.47 -17.32
N LEU A 97 -9.41 0.88 -16.53
CA LEU A 97 -9.41 -0.51 -16.12
C LEU A 97 -9.74 -0.72 -14.62
N GLU A 98 -10.45 0.21 -13.99
CA GLU A 98 -10.73 0.11 -12.55
C GLU A 98 -11.55 -1.14 -12.19
N LYS A 99 -12.55 -1.49 -13.00
CA LYS A 99 -13.37 -2.69 -12.80
C LYS A 99 -12.58 -3.98 -13.07
N GLU A 100 -11.79 -3.97 -14.12
CA GLU A 100 -10.90 -5.06 -14.52
C GLU A 100 -9.84 -5.28 -13.45
N ARG A 101 -9.30 -4.22 -12.86
CA ARG A 101 -8.34 -4.29 -11.75
C ARG A 101 -8.93 -5.02 -10.54
N ASP A 102 -10.14 -4.68 -10.12
CA ASP A 102 -10.78 -5.31 -8.97
C ASP A 102 -11.06 -6.80 -9.25
N THR A 103 -11.51 -7.10 -10.47
CA THR A 103 -11.68 -8.49 -10.93
C THR A 103 -10.36 -9.23 -10.93
N PHE A 104 -9.29 -8.63 -11.47
CA PHE A 104 -7.96 -9.21 -11.48
C PHE A 104 -7.46 -9.54 -10.09
N LEU A 105 -7.56 -8.61 -9.13
CA LEU A 105 -7.11 -8.84 -7.76
C LEU A 105 -7.78 -10.05 -7.11
N LYS A 106 -9.07 -10.24 -7.36
CA LYS A 106 -9.85 -11.37 -6.86
C LYS A 106 -9.44 -12.67 -7.56
N GLU A 107 -9.39 -12.68 -8.89
CA GLU A 107 -9.15 -13.89 -9.66
C GLU A 107 -7.69 -14.35 -9.52
N ALA A 108 -6.72 -13.44 -9.47
CA ALA A 108 -5.31 -13.76 -9.20
C ALA A 108 -5.09 -14.33 -7.78
N LEU A 109 -5.85 -13.85 -6.77
CA LEU A 109 -5.84 -14.48 -5.45
C LEU A 109 -6.36 -15.91 -5.51
N MET A 110 -7.48 -16.15 -6.21
CA MET A 110 -8.04 -17.49 -6.38
C MET A 110 -7.10 -18.40 -7.16
N LEU A 111 -6.40 -17.87 -8.17
CA LEU A 111 -5.36 -18.57 -8.93
C LEU A 111 -4.23 -19.04 -8.00
N HIS A 112 -3.72 -18.13 -7.15
CA HIS A 112 -2.68 -18.45 -6.17
C HIS A 112 -3.12 -19.53 -5.18
N GLN A 113 -4.35 -19.43 -4.66
CA GLN A 113 -4.93 -20.42 -3.75
C GLN A 113 -5.11 -21.78 -4.43
N ALA A 114 -5.61 -21.82 -5.67
CA ALA A 114 -5.76 -23.05 -6.43
C ALA A 114 -4.39 -23.70 -6.74
N LEU A 115 -3.38 -22.90 -7.13
CA LEU A 115 -2.01 -23.37 -7.34
C LEU A 115 -1.44 -24.03 -6.09
N SER A 116 -1.65 -23.45 -4.91
CA SER A 116 -1.16 -24.03 -3.65
C SER A 116 -1.72 -25.42 -3.36
N LEU A 117 -2.91 -25.74 -3.88
CA LEU A 117 -3.56 -27.03 -3.71
C LEU A 117 -3.19 -28.05 -4.80
N CYS A 118 -2.80 -27.61 -5.99
CA CYS A 118 -2.54 -28.49 -7.14
C CYS A 118 -1.13 -28.34 -7.75
N SER A 119 -0.20 -27.73 -7.04
CA SER A 119 1.16 -27.42 -7.55
C SER A 119 1.91 -28.64 -8.11
N SER A 120 1.61 -29.85 -7.61
CA SER A 120 2.19 -31.11 -8.09
C SER A 120 1.67 -31.55 -9.47
N LEU A 121 0.54 -31.01 -9.93
CA LEU A 121 -0.07 -31.33 -11.22
C LEU A 121 0.17 -30.23 -12.27
N VAL A 122 0.65 -29.06 -11.85
CA VAL A 122 0.88 -27.91 -12.72
C VAL A 122 2.29 -27.97 -13.29
N ASP A 123 2.44 -27.79 -14.58
CA ASP A 123 3.74 -27.73 -15.24
C ASP A 123 4.52 -26.45 -14.92
N GLU A 124 5.79 -26.42 -15.25
CA GLU A 124 6.68 -25.30 -14.93
C GLU A 124 6.26 -24.00 -15.65
N PRO A 125 5.93 -23.98 -16.96
CA PRO A 125 5.48 -22.77 -17.63
C PRO A 125 4.23 -22.15 -16.98
N MET A 126 3.22 -22.94 -16.66
CA MET A 126 2.00 -22.45 -16.01
C MET A 126 2.27 -21.93 -14.59
N ARG A 127 3.19 -22.56 -13.85
CA ARG A 127 3.62 -22.04 -12.53
C ARG A 127 4.31 -20.69 -12.65
N PHE A 128 5.14 -20.53 -13.67
CA PHE A 128 5.82 -19.28 -13.98
C PHE A 128 4.82 -18.17 -14.30
N GLU A 129 3.84 -18.48 -15.13
CA GLU A 129 2.79 -17.53 -15.51
C GLU A 129 1.91 -17.15 -14.32
N ALA A 130 1.52 -18.10 -13.48
CA ALA A 130 0.83 -17.83 -12.24
C ALA A 130 1.65 -16.95 -11.28
N ALA A 131 2.98 -17.13 -11.23
CA ALA A 131 3.88 -16.29 -10.44
C ALA A 131 3.95 -14.85 -10.99
N PHE A 132 3.85 -14.65 -12.30
CA PHE A 132 3.71 -13.32 -12.88
C PHE A 132 2.45 -12.60 -12.36
N PHE A 133 1.28 -13.23 -12.48
CA PHE A 133 0.04 -12.64 -11.99
C PHE A 133 0.05 -12.38 -10.50
N GLU A 134 0.61 -13.28 -9.69
CA GLU A 134 0.76 -13.07 -8.24
C GLU A 134 1.67 -11.87 -7.93
N SER A 135 2.79 -11.73 -8.64
CA SER A 135 3.70 -10.60 -8.47
C SER A 135 3.02 -9.26 -8.77
N VAL A 136 2.26 -9.20 -9.88
CA VAL A 136 1.48 -8.02 -10.25
C VAL A 136 0.40 -7.73 -9.18
N ARG A 137 -0.35 -8.74 -8.73
CA ARG A 137 -1.38 -8.62 -7.69
C ARG A 137 -0.83 -8.03 -6.39
N VAL A 138 0.28 -8.56 -5.91
CA VAL A 138 0.90 -8.12 -4.65
C VAL A 138 1.32 -6.65 -4.74
N LEU A 139 1.91 -6.22 -5.85
CA LEU A 139 2.31 -4.84 -6.06
C LEU A 139 1.10 -3.90 -6.15
N VAL A 140 0.05 -4.28 -6.89
CA VAL A 140 -1.18 -3.48 -6.99
C VAL A 140 -1.82 -3.30 -5.61
N ILE A 141 -1.97 -4.36 -4.80
CA ILE A 141 -2.53 -4.28 -3.45
C ILE A 141 -1.73 -3.31 -2.59
N ARG A 142 -0.40 -3.33 -2.68
CA ARG A 142 0.47 -2.44 -1.89
C ARG A 142 0.34 -0.99 -2.27
N LEU A 143 0.20 -0.71 -3.57
CA LEU A 143 0.00 0.63 -4.08
C LEU A 143 -1.37 1.18 -3.69
N THR A 144 -2.41 0.34 -3.72
CA THR A 144 -3.81 0.75 -3.50
C THR A 144 -4.25 0.74 -2.04
N ASN A 145 -3.62 -0.07 -1.16
CA ASN A 145 -4.01 -0.14 0.25
C ASN A 145 -3.68 1.15 1.02
N GLN A 146 -4.71 1.93 1.32
CA GLN A 146 -4.64 3.19 2.06
C GLN A 146 -4.58 3.05 3.59
N GLY A 147 -4.60 1.82 4.14
CA GLY A 147 -4.99 1.62 5.54
C GLY A 147 -4.03 0.86 6.45
N GLY A 148 -2.88 0.45 6.04
CA GLY A 148 -2.00 -0.35 6.89
C GLY A 148 -0.62 0.25 7.06
N GLY A 149 -0.33 0.85 8.20
CA GLY A 149 0.89 1.47 8.72
C GLY A 149 2.27 0.94 8.35
N GLN A 150 2.45 0.23 7.26
CA GLN A 150 3.74 -0.11 6.70
C GLN A 150 4.16 0.97 5.69
N LYS A 151 5.24 1.66 6.00
CA LYS A 151 5.94 2.52 5.05
C LYS A 151 6.32 1.65 3.85
N ILE A 152 5.84 2.01 2.65
CA ILE A 152 6.35 1.38 1.43
C ILE A 152 7.52 2.24 0.98
N SER A 153 8.71 1.67 1.06
CA SER A 153 9.86 2.18 0.36
C SER A 153 10.04 1.40 -0.94
N LEU A 154 10.60 2.02 -1.97
CA LEU A 154 10.96 1.31 -3.20
C LEU A 154 11.93 0.14 -2.94
N PRO A 155 12.89 0.24 -1.98
CA PRO A 155 13.69 -0.91 -1.56
C PRO A 155 12.85 -2.09 -1.03
N GLU A 156 11.81 -1.83 -0.25
CA GLU A 156 10.91 -2.90 0.24
C GLU A 156 10.10 -3.53 -0.90
N MET A 157 9.65 -2.73 -1.88
CA MET A 157 9.00 -3.25 -3.09
C MET A 157 9.97 -4.13 -3.89
N ASN A 158 11.20 -3.68 -4.10
CA ASN A 158 12.24 -4.46 -4.76
C ASN A 158 12.56 -5.76 -4.02
N ALA A 159 12.75 -5.70 -2.70
CA ALA A 159 13.04 -6.85 -1.87
C ALA A 159 11.95 -7.92 -2.00
N GLN A 160 10.69 -7.53 -2.08
CA GLN A 160 9.58 -8.46 -2.17
C GLN A 160 9.35 -9.01 -3.57
N ILE A 161 9.58 -8.20 -4.62
CA ILE A 161 9.61 -8.72 -5.98
C ILE A 161 10.71 -9.76 -6.11
N ASN A 162 11.90 -9.47 -5.57
CA ASN A 162 13.00 -10.43 -5.53
C ASN A 162 12.63 -11.69 -4.75
N GLU A 163 11.94 -11.56 -3.63
CA GLU A 163 11.49 -12.71 -2.82
C GLU A 163 10.45 -13.55 -3.57
N LEU A 164 9.45 -12.92 -4.19
CA LEU A 164 8.45 -13.60 -5.01
C LEU A 164 9.08 -14.31 -6.20
N LEU A 165 10.03 -13.65 -6.88
CA LEU A 165 10.76 -14.26 -8.00
C LEU A 165 11.63 -15.42 -7.54
N LYS A 166 12.35 -15.31 -6.42
CA LYS A 166 13.14 -16.41 -5.84
C LYS A 166 12.29 -17.61 -5.47
N GLN A 167 11.15 -17.38 -4.82
CA GLN A 167 10.23 -18.44 -4.42
C GLN A 167 9.57 -19.14 -5.62
N SER A 168 9.23 -18.38 -6.66
CA SER A 168 8.47 -18.88 -7.81
C SER A 168 9.36 -19.44 -8.94
N ILE A 169 10.57 -18.90 -9.11
CA ILE A 169 11.40 -19.11 -10.30
C ILE A 169 12.82 -19.59 -9.95
N LYS A 170 13.18 -19.72 -8.67
CA LYS A 170 14.56 -19.99 -8.21
C LYS A 170 15.58 -19.00 -8.81
N SER A 171 15.19 -17.73 -8.95
CA SER A 171 16.10 -16.68 -9.42
C SER A 171 17.22 -16.46 -8.40
N GLU A 172 18.48 -16.52 -8.84
CA GLU A 172 19.66 -16.27 -8.01
C GLU A 172 20.10 -14.80 -8.04
N GLY A 173 19.52 -13.99 -8.92
CA GLY A 173 19.86 -12.58 -9.08
C GLY A 173 19.19 -11.66 -8.07
N VAL A 174 19.86 -10.59 -7.68
CA VAL A 174 19.24 -9.45 -7.00
C VAL A 174 18.77 -8.47 -8.07
N ILE A 175 17.45 -8.27 -8.15
CA ILE A 175 16.84 -7.37 -9.13
C ILE A 175 16.57 -6.04 -8.44
N ASN A 176 17.04 -4.96 -9.04
CA ASN A 176 16.64 -3.62 -8.66
C ASN A 176 15.76 -3.04 -9.78
N LEU A 177 14.45 -3.03 -9.57
CA LEU A 177 13.46 -2.45 -10.50
C LEU A 177 13.67 -0.96 -10.73
N PHE A 178 14.25 -0.32 -9.73
CA PHE A 178 14.46 1.11 -9.67
C PHE A 178 15.95 1.42 -9.52
N SER A 179 16.80 0.70 -10.30
CA SER A 179 18.26 0.82 -10.25
C SER A 179 18.79 2.24 -10.43
N ASP A 180 17.98 3.07 -11.08
CA ASP A 180 18.31 4.47 -11.35
C ASP A 180 17.80 5.42 -10.25
N MET A 181 17.13 4.88 -9.19
CA MET A 181 16.56 5.65 -8.09
C MET A 181 17.30 5.36 -6.78
N GLN A 182 17.49 6.37 -5.94
CA GLN A 182 18.23 6.25 -4.66
C GLN A 182 17.45 5.45 -3.59
N GLU A 183 18.18 4.80 -2.66
CA GLU A 183 17.63 3.83 -1.69
C GLU A 183 16.73 4.41 -0.59
N GLU A 184 16.81 5.71 -0.29
CA GLU A 184 15.94 6.36 0.70
C GLU A 184 15.09 7.44 0.05
N PHE A 185 13.76 7.22 0.09
CA PHE A 185 12.79 8.12 -0.52
C PHE A 185 12.04 8.90 0.55
N SER A 186 12.18 10.19 0.45
CA SER A 186 11.31 11.13 1.14
C SER A 186 10.52 11.93 0.11
N LEU A 187 9.22 12.10 0.36
CA LEU A 187 8.39 13.05 -0.40
C LEU A 187 9.01 14.46 -0.41
N PHE A 188 9.93 14.72 0.51
CA PHE A 188 10.63 15.98 0.69
C PHE A 188 11.98 16.04 -0.05
N ASP A 189 12.41 14.96 -0.72
CA ASP A 189 13.62 14.97 -1.54
C ASP A 189 13.30 15.47 -2.97
N PRO A 190 13.86 16.62 -3.40
CA PRO A 190 13.64 17.14 -4.76
C PRO A 190 14.11 16.20 -5.87
N LYS A 191 15.17 15.39 -5.63
CA LYS A 191 15.67 14.42 -6.62
C LYS A 191 14.66 13.31 -6.86
N PHE A 192 14.07 12.77 -5.78
CA PHE A 192 13.03 11.77 -5.88
C PHE A 192 11.80 12.26 -6.65
N LEU A 193 11.34 13.50 -6.37
CA LEU A 193 10.22 14.08 -7.10
C LEU A 193 10.53 14.27 -8.59
N GLU A 194 11.78 14.62 -8.92
CA GLU A 194 12.25 14.72 -10.31
C GLU A 194 12.26 13.35 -11.00
N GLU A 195 12.75 12.30 -10.32
CA GLU A 195 12.76 10.93 -10.84
C GLU A 195 11.35 10.39 -11.10
N ILE A 196 10.42 10.59 -10.18
CA ILE A 196 8.99 10.23 -10.40
C ILE A 196 8.43 10.95 -11.63
N SER A 197 8.75 12.22 -11.82
CA SER A 197 8.26 12.99 -12.97
C SER A 197 8.73 12.41 -14.31
N LYS A 198 9.90 11.79 -14.33
CA LYS A 198 10.53 11.18 -15.51
C LYS A 198 10.16 9.71 -15.74
N MET A 199 9.46 9.08 -14.79
CA MET A 199 9.02 7.67 -14.93
C MET A 199 8.22 7.49 -16.21
N LYS A 200 8.49 6.36 -16.92
CA LYS A 200 7.74 5.98 -18.11
C LYS A 200 6.35 5.44 -17.76
N GLU A 201 6.27 4.74 -16.65
CA GLU A 201 5.07 4.12 -16.09
C GLU A 201 4.21 5.17 -15.35
N LYS A 202 3.46 6.00 -16.10
CA LYS A 202 2.73 7.16 -15.57
C LYS A 202 1.67 6.80 -14.53
N ASN A 203 0.92 5.70 -14.75
CA ASN A 203 -0.10 5.25 -13.80
C ASN A 203 0.55 4.82 -12.48
N LEU A 204 1.70 4.15 -12.54
CA LEU A 204 2.48 3.78 -11.35
C LEU A 204 2.99 5.02 -10.62
N ALA A 205 3.49 6.03 -11.33
CA ALA A 205 3.93 7.29 -10.76
C ALA A 205 2.79 8.02 -10.02
N ILE A 206 1.58 8.04 -10.59
CA ILE A 206 0.39 8.63 -9.96
C ILE A 206 0.07 7.92 -8.62
N GLU A 207 0.04 6.59 -8.60
CA GLU A 207 -0.29 5.85 -7.39
C GLU A 207 0.80 5.96 -6.31
N LEU A 208 2.07 6.01 -6.70
CA LEU A 208 3.17 6.27 -5.75
C LEU A 208 3.03 7.66 -5.11
N LEU A 209 2.81 8.72 -5.89
CA LEU A 209 2.61 10.07 -5.38
C LEU A 209 1.36 10.15 -4.49
N LYS A 210 0.25 9.60 -4.93
CA LYS A 210 -0.99 9.53 -4.17
C LYS A 210 -0.78 8.88 -2.80
N LYS A 211 -0.07 7.76 -2.75
CA LYS A 211 0.23 7.06 -1.51
C LYS A 211 1.11 7.88 -0.58
N LEU A 212 2.23 8.41 -1.08
CA LEU A 212 3.17 9.20 -0.27
C LEU A 212 2.52 10.48 0.28
N ILE A 213 1.71 11.16 -0.54
CA ILE A 213 0.95 12.34 -0.11
C ILE A 213 -0.08 11.97 0.96
N ALA A 214 -0.82 10.87 0.76
CA ALA A 214 -1.81 10.39 1.72
C ALA A 214 -1.19 10.05 3.08
N GLU A 215 0.01 9.46 3.11
CA GLU A 215 0.76 9.19 4.33
C GLU A 215 1.12 10.48 5.07
N GLN A 216 1.62 11.50 4.38
CA GLN A 216 1.94 12.79 4.98
C GLN A 216 0.68 13.52 5.48
N VAL A 217 -0.40 13.50 4.72
CA VAL A 217 -1.71 14.03 5.14
C VAL A 217 -2.21 13.32 6.41
N SER A 218 -2.01 12.01 6.52
CA SER A 218 -2.36 11.23 7.72
C SER A 218 -1.54 11.64 8.95
N ILE A 219 -0.26 11.98 8.79
CA ILE A 219 0.58 12.53 9.86
C ILE A 219 0.00 13.87 10.33
N TYR A 220 -0.30 14.79 9.40
CA TYR A 220 -0.92 16.07 9.73
C TYR A 220 -2.29 15.92 10.39
N ARG A 221 -3.07 14.89 10.07
CA ARG A 221 -4.36 14.62 10.73
C ARG A 221 -4.24 14.47 12.25
N ARG A 222 -3.09 14.00 12.72
CA ARG A 222 -2.81 13.82 14.16
C ARG A 222 -2.19 15.06 14.81
N THR A 223 -1.47 15.88 14.04
CA THR A 223 -0.66 16.98 14.53
C THR A 223 -1.25 18.35 14.17
N ASN A 224 -1.83 18.49 12.96
CA ASN A 224 -2.33 19.76 12.45
C ASN A 224 -3.53 19.54 11.52
N VAL A 225 -4.74 19.58 12.09
CA VAL A 225 -5.99 19.31 11.37
C VAL A 225 -6.20 20.26 10.20
N VAL A 226 -5.82 21.54 10.33
CA VAL A 226 -6.01 22.57 9.28
C VAL A 226 -5.19 22.22 8.04
N LYS A 227 -3.91 21.87 8.21
CA LYS A 227 -3.04 21.42 7.10
C LYS A 227 -3.55 20.11 6.50
N SER A 228 -3.99 19.16 7.34
CA SER A 228 -4.55 17.89 6.87
C SER A 228 -5.77 18.10 5.98
N GLU A 229 -6.74 18.94 6.38
CA GLU A 229 -7.92 19.27 5.59
C GLU A 229 -7.52 19.89 4.25
N LYS A 230 -6.69 20.94 4.28
CA LYS A 230 -6.23 21.67 3.09
C LYS A 230 -5.56 20.74 2.07
N PHE A 231 -4.61 19.93 2.50
CA PHE A 231 -3.86 19.04 1.60
C PHE A 231 -4.69 17.86 1.11
N SER A 232 -5.59 17.34 1.97
CA SER A 232 -6.55 16.30 1.58
C SER A 232 -7.50 16.79 0.48
N GLU A 233 -8.04 17.99 0.61
CA GLU A 233 -8.94 18.59 -0.41
C GLU A 233 -8.23 18.80 -1.75
N ILE A 234 -6.98 19.30 -1.74
CA ILE A 234 -6.20 19.51 -2.97
C ILE A 234 -5.95 18.16 -3.65
N MET A 235 -5.51 17.14 -2.89
CA MET A 235 -5.25 15.81 -3.43
C MET A 235 -6.53 15.19 -4.02
N GLN A 236 -7.64 15.21 -3.27
CA GLN A 236 -8.90 14.64 -3.72
C GLN A 236 -9.42 15.34 -4.98
N ARG A 237 -9.29 16.67 -5.07
CA ARG A 237 -9.68 17.43 -6.25
C ARG A 237 -8.87 17.01 -7.49
N ALA A 238 -7.55 16.89 -7.37
CA ALA A 238 -6.68 16.46 -8.46
C ALA A 238 -7.01 15.04 -8.92
N ILE A 239 -7.19 14.10 -7.98
CA ILE A 239 -7.57 12.71 -8.29
C ILE A 239 -8.95 12.64 -8.95
N HIS A 240 -9.93 13.36 -8.39
CA HIS A 240 -11.29 13.37 -8.97
C HIS A 240 -11.29 13.96 -10.39
N ALA A 241 -10.56 15.03 -10.65
CA ALA A 241 -10.43 15.60 -11.98
C ALA A 241 -9.75 14.61 -12.94
N TYR A 242 -8.75 13.88 -12.50
CA TYR A 242 -8.09 12.84 -13.28
C TYR A 242 -9.05 11.68 -13.61
N LEU A 243 -9.76 11.14 -12.62
CA LEU A 243 -10.68 10.00 -12.80
C LEU A 243 -11.84 10.38 -13.75
N ASN A 244 -12.29 11.63 -13.73
CA ASN A 244 -13.32 12.13 -14.65
C ASN A 244 -12.78 12.55 -16.04
N GLY A 245 -11.51 12.27 -16.33
CA GLY A 245 -10.92 12.57 -17.62
C GLY A 245 -10.65 14.07 -17.89
N MET A 246 -10.75 14.92 -16.87
CA MET A 246 -10.47 16.37 -16.98
C MET A 246 -8.95 16.67 -16.94
N LEU A 247 -8.14 15.76 -16.45
CA LEU A 247 -6.68 15.86 -16.43
C LEU A 247 -6.06 14.64 -17.12
N THR A 248 -4.98 14.87 -17.83
CA THR A 248 -4.09 13.81 -18.36
C THR A 248 -3.20 13.25 -17.26
N ASN A 249 -2.49 12.15 -17.55
CA ASN A 249 -1.51 11.57 -16.62
C ASN A 249 -0.42 12.56 -16.23
N GLU A 250 0.08 13.33 -17.20
CA GLU A 250 1.11 14.34 -16.99
C GLU A 250 0.60 15.49 -16.11
N GLU A 251 -0.60 15.95 -16.35
CA GLU A 251 -1.21 17.07 -15.60
C GLU A 251 -1.47 16.68 -14.15
N VAL A 252 -2.02 15.49 -13.87
CA VAL A 252 -2.24 15.05 -12.49
C VAL A 252 -0.92 14.80 -11.74
N ILE A 253 0.12 14.28 -12.43
CA ILE A 253 1.47 14.16 -11.85
C ILE A 253 2.01 15.55 -11.51
N ALA A 254 1.88 16.53 -12.39
CA ALA A 254 2.33 17.90 -12.13
C ALA A 254 1.63 18.53 -10.93
N GLU A 255 0.29 18.36 -10.81
CA GLU A 255 -0.47 18.85 -9.64
C GLU A 255 -0.05 18.14 -8.34
N MET A 256 0.18 16.83 -8.38
CA MET A 256 0.65 16.09 -7.21
C MET A 256 2.07 16.46 -6.80
N LEU A 257 2.98 16.70 -7.75
CA LEU A 257 4.34 17.19 -7.48
C LEU A 257 4.32 18.58 -6.86
N LYS A 258 3.42 19.45 -7.32
CA LYS A 258 3.20 20.77 -6.71
C LYS A 258 2.71 20.63 -5.26
N LEU A 259 1.77 19.73 -5.01
CA LEU A 259 1.28 19.45 -3.67
C LEU A 259 2.38 18.87 -2.76
N ALA A 260 3.23 17.98 -3.28
CA ALA A 260 4.38 17.44 -2.55
C ALA A 260 5.37 18.54 -2.13
N LYS A 261 5.65 19.49 -3.01
CA LYS A 261 6.48 20.68 -2.70
C LYS A 261 5.84 21.53 -1.59
N GLN A 262 4.53 21.78 -1.68
CA GLN A 262 3.80 22.52 -0.63
C GLN A 262 3.85 21.81 0.72
N LEU A 263 3.76 20.47 0.74
CA LEU A 263 3.92 19.67 1.95
C LEU A 263 5.34 19.79 2.52
N ALA A 264 6.37 19.80 1.67
CA ALA A 264 7.75 19.98 2.09
C ALA A 264 8.01 21.38 2.69
N GLU A 265 7.44 22.42 2.09
CA GLU A 265 7.49 23.79 2.62
C GLU A 265 6.75 23.88 3.96
N ALA A 266 5.55 23.31 4.05
CA ALA A 266 4.76 23.30 5.27
C ALA A 266 5.43 22.55 6.42
N HIS A 267 6.27 21.56 6.12
CA HIS A 267 7.06 20.84 7.12
C HIS A 267 8.12 21.75 7.77
N LYS A 268 8.73 22.65 7.00
CA LYS A 268 9.76 23.60 7.46
C LYS A 268 9.20 24.87 8.09
N GLU A 269 7.92 25.16 7.88
CA GLU A 269 7.29 26.40 8.31
C GLU A 269 7.37 26.61 9.84
N GLY A 270 7.20 25.55 10.63
CA GLY A 270 7.33 25.59 12.08
C GLY A 270 8.71 26.07 12.54
N GLU A 271 9.77 25.54 11.93
CA GLU A 271 11.15 25.93 12.23
C GLU A 271 11.41 27.38 11.85
N GLN A 272 10.92 27.82 10.68
CA GLN A 272 11.07 29.19 10.21
C GLN A 272 10.36 30.22 11.11
N LEU A 273 9.22 29.86 11.67
CA LEU A 273 8.44 30.70 12.58
C LEU A 273 8.89 30.58 14.06
N GLY A 274 9.84 29.69 14.36
CA GLY A 274 10.27 29.37 15.73
C GLY A 274 9.12 28.81 16.59
N LEU A 275 8.25 27.98 15.98
CA LEU A 275 7.10 27.35 16.60
C LEU A 275 7.32 25.82 16.67
N THR A 276 6.93 25.24 17.79
CA THR A 276 6.81 23.78 17.92
C THR A 276 5.65 23.26 17.06
N ALA A 277 5.57 21.94 16.82
CA ALA A 277 4.51 21.34 16.02
C ALA A 277 3.09 21.65 16.58
N ASP A 278 2.93 21.63 17.91
CA ASP A 278 1.67 21.98 18.57
C ASP A 278 1.32 23.47 18.40
N GLU A 279 2.31 24.35 18.57
CA GLU A 279 2.14 25.79 18.37
C GLU A 279 1.81 26.12 16.92
N LEU A 280 2.46 25.47 15.95
CA LEU A 280 2.14 25.64 14.55
C LEU A 280 0.70 25.24 14.24
N ALA A 281 0.19 24.16 14.85
CA ALA A 281 -1.22 23.76 14.68
C ALA A 281 -2.20 24.82 15.22
N PHE A 282 -1.88 25.48 16.35
CA PHE A 282 -2.66 26.59 16.86
C PHE A 282 -2.54 27.85 15.99
N TYR A 283 -1.35 28.14 15.49
CA TYR A 283 -1.11 29.24 14.55
C TYR A 283 -1.96 29.08 13.29
N ASP A 284 -1.94 27.89 12.67
CA ASP A 284 -2.73 27.59 11.49
C ASP A 284 -4.24 27.66 11.77
N ALA A 285 -4.69 27.22 12.95
CA ALA A 285 -6.09 27.33 13.35
C ALA A 285 -6.53 28.78 13.55
N LEU A 286 -5.68 29.63 14.15
CA LEU A 286 -5.94 31.05 14.34
C LEU A 286 -5.95 31.81 13.01
N THR A 287 -5.07 31.45 12.09
CA THR A 287 -4.88 32.14 10.80
C THR A 287 -5.72 31.56 9.67
N LYS A 288 -6.50 30.49 9.92
CA LYS A 288 -7.42 29.92 8.91
C LYS A 288 -8.38 30.95 8.31
N PRO A 289 -8.99 31.88 9.07
CA PRO A 289 -9.69 33.00 8.49
C PRO A 289 -8.68 34.04 7.98
N GLN A 290 -8.67 34.30 6.66
CA GLN A 290 -7.75 35.28 6.04
C GLN A 290 -7.81 36.68 6.71
N ALA A 291 -8.99 37.10 7.13
CA ALA A 291 -9.20 38.37 7.85
C ALA A 291 -8.31 38.52 9.10
N ILE A 292 -7.92 37.44 9.75
CA ILE A 292 -7.02 37.49 10.91
C ILE A 292 -5.60 37.86 10.48
N LYS A 293 -5.11 37.26 9.40
CA LYS A 293 -3.78 37.58 8.83
C LYS A 293 -3.70 39.01 8.30
N ASP A 294 -4.83 39.54 7.84
CA ASP A 294 -4.89 40.90 7.30
C ASP A 294 -4.95 41.96 8.40
N PHE A 295 -5.32 41.56 9.64
CA PHE A 295 -5.53 42.45 10.78
C PHE A 295 -4.36 42.49 11.76
N TYR A 296 -3.68 41.37 12.00
CA TYR A 296 -2.58 41.23 12.95
C TYR A 296 -1.24 41.00 12.21
N GLU A 297 -0.17 41.62 12.77
CA GLU A 297 1.18 41.33 12.28
C GLU A 297 1.62 39.91 12.66
N ASN A 298 2.55 39.37 11.91
CA ASN A 298 2.97 37.97 12.06
C ASN A 298 3.59 37.68 13.45
N GLU A 299 4.39 38.62 13.96
CA GLU A 299 5.01 38.56 15.28
C GLU A 299 3.97 38.50 16.40
N GLU A 300 2.90 39.26 16.26
CA GLU A 300 1.80 39.28 17.22
C GLU A 300 1.00 38.00 17.22
N LEU A 301 0.73 37.43 16.02
CA LEU A 301 0.09 36.13 15.88
C LEU A 301 0.94 35.00 16.49
N ILE A 302 2.26 35.07 16.33
CA ILE A 302 3.20 34.10 16.95
C ILE A 302 3.15 34.23 18.48
N ALA A 303 3.15 35.46 19.02
CA ALA A 303 3.08 35.67 20.45
C ALA A 303 1.76 35.15 21.04
N ILE A 304 0.61 35.46 20.43
CA ILE A 304 -0.71 34.95 20.82
C ILE A 304 -0.74 33.42 20.80
N THR A 305 -0.16 32.83 19.75
CA THR A 305 -0.08 31.36 19.58
C THR A 305 0.70 30.72 20.72
N LYS A 306 1.86 31.25 21.09
CA LYS A 306 2.69 30.73 22.18
C LYS A 306 1.98 30.85 23.52
N GLU A 307 1.37 32.01 23.81
CA GLU A 307 0.59 32.23 25.05
C GLU A 307 -0.60 31.25 25.11
N LEU A 308 -1.27 31.01 24.01
CA LEU A 308 -2.36 30.03 23.89
C LEU A 308 -1.90 28.61 24.18
N ALA A 309 -0.82 28.18 23.54
CA ALA A 309 -0.25 26.84 23.72
C ALA A 309 0.17 26.59 25.15
N ASP A 310 0.86 27.55 25.78
CA ASP A 310 1.30 27.47 27.17
C ASP A 310 0.12 27.44 28.15
N THR A 311 -0.89 28.27 27.89
CA THR A 311 -2.10 28.30 28.73
C THR A 311 -2.83 26.96 28.67
N LEU A 312 -2.94 26.37 27.49
CA LEU A 312 -3.58 25.08 27.33
C LEU A 312 -2.76 23.93 27.94
N ARG A 313 -1.42 23.93 27.79
CA ARG A 313 -0.54 22.94 28.42
C ARG A 313 -0.69 22.94 29.96
N ARG A 314 -0.68 24.11 30.58
CA ARG A 314 -0.79 24.26 32.05
C ARG A 314 -2.15 23.85 32.61
N ASN A 315 -3.21 23.95 31.81
CA ASN A 315 -4.58 23.63 32.21
C ASN A 315 -5.11 22.29 31.71
N LYS A 316 -4.31 21.56 30.94
CA LYS A 316 -4.68 20.23 30.38
C LYS A 316 -4.73 19.20 31.51
N THR A 317 -5.86 18.52 31.67
CA THR A 317 -6.02 17.33 32.52
C THR A 317 -5.91 16.04 31.69
N ILE A 318 -5.59 14.92 32.33
CA ILE A 318 -5.37 13.61 31.62
C ILE A 318 -6.60 13.23 30.78
N ASP A 319 -7.80 13.54 31.27
CA ASP A 319 -9.08 13.15 30.67
C ASP A 319 -9.85 14.31 30.01
N TRP A 320 -9.15 15.41 29.69
CA TRP A 320 -9.77 16.60 29.11
C TRP A 320 -10.56 16.37 27.83
N GLN A 321 -10.15 15.37 27.03
CA GLN A 321 -10.84 15.01 25.79
C GLN A 321 -12.17 14.29 26.04
N ARG A 322 -12.32 13.60 27.18
CA ARG A 322 -13.49 12.78 27.51
C ARG A 322 -14.52 13.51 28.35
N LYS A 323 -14.08 14.43 29.25
CA LYS A 323 -14.97 15.17 30.14
C LYS A 323 -15.46 16.48 29.53
N GLU A 324 -16.77 16.61 29.38
CA GLU A 324 -17.41 17.84 28.86
C GLU A 324 -17.05 19.08 29.68
N SER A 325 -17.00 18.96 30.99
CA SER A 325 -16.61 20.07 31.89
C SER A 325 -15.17 20.54 31.64
N ALA A 326 -14.25 19.64 31.40
CA ALA A 326 -12.87 19.99 31.06
C ALA A 326 -12.77 20.68 29.70
N ARG A 327 -13.51 20.19 28.70
CA ARG A 327 -13.62 20.84 27.38
C ARG A 327 -14.23 22.24 27.47
N ALA A 328 -15.29 22.42 28.28
CA ALA A 328 -15.91 23.71 28.49
C ALA A 328 -14.95 24.71 29.17
N LYS A 329 -14.18 24.24 30.16
CA LYS A 329 -13.13 25.05 30.81
C LYS A 329 -12.07 25.50 29.80
N MET A 330 -11.59 24.61 28.96
CA MET A 330 -10.60 24.92 27.91
C MET A 330 -11.15 25.93 26.90
N ARG A 331 -12.39 25.77 26.43
CA ARG A 331 -13.06 26.75 25.54
C ARG A 331 -13.15 28.13 26.18
N THR A 332 -13.44 28.21 27.49
CA THR A 332 -13.54 29.48 28.23
C THR A 332 -12.17 30.14 28.34
N LEU A 333 -11.10 29.38 28.60
CA LEU A 333 -9.73 29.89 28.66
C LEU A 333 -9.31 30.47 27.30
N ILE A 334 -9.55 29.73 26.20
CA ILE A 334 -9.27 30.21 24.85
C ILE A 334 -10.01 31.53 24.57
N LYS A 335 -11.31 31.58 24.84
CA LYS A 335 -12.11 32.80 24.65
C LYS A 335 -11.60 33.98 25.43
N ARG A 336 -11.18 33.79 26.69
CA ARG A 336 -10.62 34.86 27.54
C ARG A 336 -9.30 35.38 26.98
N LEU A 337 -8.41 34.49 26.57
CA LEU A 337 -7.12 34.85 26.01
C LEU A 337 -7.30 35.64 24.70
N LEU A 338 -8.10 35.12 23.76
CA LEU A 338 -8.36 35.82 22.51
C LEU A 338 -9.05 37.19 22.69
N LYS A 339 -9.84 37.37 23.76
CA LYS A 339 -10.42 38.68 24.09
C LYS A 339 -9.40 39.67 24.66
N LYS A 340 -8.31 39.21 25.26
CA LYS A 340 -7.23 40.06 25.80
C LYS A 340 -6.44 40.73 24.69
N HIS A 341 -6.35 40.08 23.53
CA HIS A 341 -5.62 40.51 22.33
C HIS A 341 -6.53 41.15 21.27
N LYS A 342 -7.71 41.63 21.65
CA LYS A 342 -8.69 42.25 20.77
C LYS A 342 -8.55 43.76 20.71
#